data_ed0dfc0280dee91a5e1d775591069bb4
#
_entry.id   ed0dfc0280dee91a5e1d775591069bb4
#
_cell.length_a   1.000
_cell.length_b   1.000
_cell.length_c   1.000
_cell.angle_alpha   90.00
_cell.angle_beta   90.00
_cell.angle_gamma   90.00
#
_symmetry.space_group_name_H-M   'P 1'
#
loop_
_entity.id
_entity.type
_entity.pdbx_description
1 polymer ?
#
loop_
_entity_poly.entity_id
_entity_poly.type
_entity_poly.pdbx_seq_one_letter_code
_entity_poly.pdbx_strand_id
1 'polypeptide(L)'
;MFSDALSRHLLVEIQQGRLDEQHLQRHFYYYYDYRAKFPEAHPRLLFIANRIVPQHKEFLDDHGYEFREYPESDFQRRASECAIRHARMRQPVAELSETSGIVRPEAHEIIHQIEMQEMTLCYNMLLLTEMAELADSDGRVPVSTLAEHFKAFFARRVLDGKVEENPNRVKIGLLAGRSISEWERVIREQPVRYLTESFVVDEINSIRWAARIWSKWSEELREQIRSAAWDRLVRYFNKHVPGGF
;
A
#
# COMPACT_ATOMS: atom_id res chain seq x y z
N MET A 1 3.40 5.68 21.74
CA MET A 1 2.92 6.59 20.67
C MET A 1 3.50 7.97 20.95
N PHE A 2 3.99 8.65 19.93
CA PHE A 2 4.53 10.01 20.04
C PHE A 2 3.72 10.91 19.12
N SER A 3 3.53 12.18 19.48
CA SER A 3 2.94 13.19 18.59
C SER A 3 3.98 14.25 18.26
N ASP A 4 3.96 14.76 17.02
CA ASP A 4 4.77 15.91 16.61
C ASP A 4 4.08 17.24 16.93
N ALA A 5 4.74 18.36 16.63
CA ALA A 5 4.21 19.71 16.85
C ALA A 5 2.89 20.00 16.10
N LEU A 6 2.50 19.13 15.15
CA LEU A 6 1.24 19.20 14.40
C LEU A 6 0.21 18.20 14.91
N SER A 7 0.43 17.60 16.10
CA SER A 7 -0.40 16.55 16.69
C SER A 7 -0.52 15.29 15.84
N ARG A 8 0.40 15.07 14.90
CA ARG A 8 0.44 13.84 14.10
C ARG A 8 1.03 12.71 14.91
N HIS A 9 0.43 11.56 14.83
CA HIS A 9 0.90 10.37 15.51
C HIS A 9 2.13 9.79 14.80
N LEU A 10 3.11 9.32 15.56
CA LEU A 10 4.30 8.65 15.08
C LEU A 10 4.31 7.22 15.60
N LEU A 11 4.27 6.26 14.70
CA LEU A 11 4.47 4.85 14.99
C LEU A 11 5.95 4.52 14.77
N VAL A 12 6.59 3.96 15.78
CA VAL A 12 8.03 3.67 15.74
C VAL A 12 8.25 2.18 15.94
N GLU A 13 8.91 1.54 14.98
CA GLU A 13 9.46 0.20 15.14
C GLU A 13 10.96 0.30 15.44
N ILE A 14 11.37 -0.35 16.54
CA ILE A 14 12.77 -0.41 16.94
C ILE A 14 13.20 -1.87 16.92
N GLN A 15 14.12 -2.20 16.01
CA GLN A 15 14.64 -3.54 15.85
C GLN A 15 16.12 -3.58 16.24
N GLN A 16 16.44 -4.38 17.25
CA GLN A 16 17.83 -4.72 17.53
C GLN A 16 18.34 -5.69 16.47
N GLY A 17 19.46 -5.36 15.85
CA GLY A 17 20.02 -6.14 14.76
C GLY A 17 19.55 -5.67 13.39
N ARG A 18 19.29 -6.61 12.51
CA ARG A 18 18.89 -6.35 11.12
C ARG A 18 17.37 -6.22 11.02
N LEU A 19 16.91 -5.18 10.34
CA LEU A 19 15.52 -5.07 9.93
C LEU A 19 15.27 -6.07 8.80
N ASP A 20 14.46 -7.07 9.05
CA ASP A 20 14.04 -8.09 8.08
C ASP A 20 12.59 -7.91 7.67
N GLU A 21 12.15 -8.74 6.72
CA GLU A 21 10.82 -8.67 6.14
C GLU A 21 9.71 -8.93 7.19
N GLN A 22 9.93 -9.84 8.15
CA GLN A 22 8.93 -10.12 9.19
C GLN A 22 8.68 -8.91 10.09
N HIS A 23 9.74 -8.15 10.40
CA HIS A 23 9.60 -6.92 11.18
C HIS A 23 8.87 -5.83 10.40
N LEU A 24 9.13 -5.70 9.09
CA LEU A 24 8.38 -4.80 8.23
C LEU A 24 6.90 -5.17 8.18
N GLN A 25 6.59 -6.45 7.93
CA GLN A 25 5.23 -6.96 7.89
C GLN A 25 4.47 -6.70 9.19
N ARG A 26 5.08 -7.02 10.33
CA ARG A 26 4.48 -6.79 11.64
C ARG A 26 4.17 -5.32 11.90
N HIS A 27 5.08 -4.43 11.50
CA HIS A 27 4.88 -3.00 11.74
C HIS A 27 3.82 -2.41 10.83
N PHE A 28 3.74 -2.85 9.56
CA PHE A 28 2.64 -2.51 8.68
C PHE A 28 1.31 -3.02 9.22
N TYR A 29 1.28 -4.20 9.81
CA TYR A 29 0.10 -4.68 10.54
C TYR A 29 -0.39 -3.64 11.55
N TYR A 30 0.47 -3.20 12.46
CA TYR A 30 0.10 -2.22 13.47
C TYR A 30 -0.30 -0.87 12.87
N TYR A 31 0.31 -0.47 11.78
CA TYR A 31 -0.04 0.76 11.08
C TYR A 31 -1.47 0.72 10.51
N TYR A 32 -1.83 -0.37 9.83
CA TYR A 32 -3.17 -0.51 9.27
C TYR A 32 -4.25 -0.68 10.34
N ASP A 33 -3.98 -1.47 11.38
CA ASP A 33 -4.87 -1.60 12.54
C ASP A 33 -5.08 -0.23 13.22
N TYR A 34 -4.00 0.56 13.33
CA TYR A 34 -4.07 1.90 13.88
C TYR A 34 -4.91 2.84 13.01
N ARG A 35 -4.71 2.84 11.71
CA ARG A 35 -5.50 3.64 10.76
C ARG A 35 -6.96 3.25 10.75
N ALA A 36 -7.28 1.96 10.84
CA ALA A 36 -8.66 1.48 10.92
C ALA A 36 -9.38 2.01 12.17
N LYS A 37 -8.67 2.09 13.30
CA LYS A 37 -9.21 2.62 14.56
C LYS A 37 -9.32 4.15 14.61
N PHE A 38 -8.44 4.83 13.89
CA PHE A 38 -8.34 6.28 13.87
C PHE A 38 -8.26 6.81 12.43
N PRO A 39 -9.36 6.78 11.68
CA PRO A 39 -9.37 7.12 10.25
C PRO A 39 -8.87 8.54 9.94
N GLU A 40 -9.11 9.48 10.85
CA GLU A 40 -8.67 10.88 10.72
C GLU A 40 -7.17 11.06 11.06
N ALA A 41 -6.54 10.06 11.66
CA ALA A 41 -5.12 10.11 11.95
C ALA A 41 -4.32 9.73 10.71
N HIS A 42 -3.37 10.57 10.36
CA HIS A 42 -2.37 10.27 9.33
C HIS A 42 -1.02 9.97 9.99
N PRO A 43 -0.84 8.78 10.58
CA PRO A 43 0.37 8.48 11.33
C PRO A 43 1.58 8.41 10.40
N ARG A 44 2.70 8.90 10.89
CA ARG A 44 4.01 8.69 10.27
C ARG A 44 4.58 7.36 10.76
N LEU A 45 5.35 6.70 9.92
CA LEU A 45 6.10 5.48 10.27
C LEU A 45 7.59 5.80 10.37
N LEU A 46 8.23 5.32 11.42
CA LEU A 46 9.67 5.40 11.59
C LEU A 46 10.23 4.03 11.97
N PHE A 47 11.12 3.53 11.14
CA PHE A 47 11.88 2.31 11.42
C PHE A 47 13.27 2.65 11.95
N ILE A 48 13.65 2.05 13.06
CA ILE A 48 14.97 2.21 13.66
C ILE A 48 15.59 0.82 13.80
N ALA A 49 16.77 0.61 13.22
CA ALA A 49 17.47 -0.67 13.31
C ALA A 49 18.99 -0.48 13.37
N ASN A 50 19.74 -1.53 13.75
CA ASN A 50 21.19 -1.52 13.65
C ASN A 50 21.63 -1.55 12.19
N ARG A 51 20.92 -2.29 11.35
CA ARG A 51 21.18 -2.42 9.93
C ARG A 51 19.88 -2.60 9.16
N ILE A 52 19.76 -1.86 8.06
CA ILE A 52 18.67 -1.99 7.09
C ILE A 52 19.31 -2.32 5.74
N VAL A 53 18.91 -3.45 5.13
CA VAL A 53 19.48 -3.83 3.84
C VAL A 53 19.07 -2.84 2.75
N PRO A 54 19.90 -2.64 1.69
CA PRO A 54 19.63 -1.66 0.64
C PRO A 54 18.23 -1.79 0.03
N GLN A 55 17.79 -3.01 -0.24
CA GLN A 55 16.46 -3.29 -0.78
C GLN A 55 15.33 -2.79 0.13
N HIS A 56 15.46 -2.95 1.45
CA HIS A 56 14.47 -2.43 2.40
C HIS A 56 14.54 -0.91 2.54
N LYS A 57 15.73 -0.30 2.43
CA LYS A 57 15.85 1.17 2.40
C LYS A 57 15.15 1.75 1.19
N GLU A 58 15.39 1.18 0.02
CA GLU A 58 14.75 1.57 -1.22
C GLU A 58 13.22 1.44 -1.09
N PHE A 59 12.75 0.30 -0.58
CA PHE A 59 11.33 0.10 -0.31
C PHE A 59 10.76 1.16 0.64
N LEU A 60 11.40 1.42 1.78
CA LEU A 60 10.92 2.40 2.77
C LEU A 60 10.91 3.82 2.19
N ASP A 61 11.95 4.19 1.45
CA ASP A 61 12.06 5.49 0.78
C ASP A 61 10.99 5.66 -0.30
N ASP A 62 10.78 4.64 -1.11
CA ASP A 62 9.74 4.60 -2.15
C ASP A 62 8.33 4.79 -1.59
N HIS A 63 8.11 4.32 -0.37
CA HIS A 63 6.82 4.42 0.31
C HIS A 63 6.72 5.67 1.21
N GLY A 64 7.74 6.51 1.24
CA GLY A 64 7.79 7.71 2.07
C GLY A 64 7.82 7.42 3.57
N TYR A 65 8.30 6.23 3.95
CA TYR A 65 8.48 5.88 5.35
C TYR A 65 9.84 6.31 5.85
N GLU A 66 9.88 6.80 7.09
CA GLU A 66 11.13 7.25 7.69
C GLU A 66 11.92 6.06 8.24
N PHE A 67 13.24 6.11 8.09
CA PHE A 67 14.11 5.11 8.70
C PHE A 67 15.41 5.72 9.22
N ARG A 68 16.00 5.06 10.22
CA ARG A 68 17.30 5.41 10.79
C ARG A 68 18.09 4.15 11.08
N GLU A 69 19.37 4.18 10.74
CA GLU A 69 20.32 3.16 11.18
C GLU A 69 21.17 3.72 12.32
N TYR A 70 21.31 2.90 13.35
CA TYR A 70 22.24 3.18 14.44
C TYR A 70 23.15 1.97 14.66
N PRO A 71 24.47 2.13 14.67
CA PRO A 71 25.39 1.07 15.04
C PRO A 71 25.03 0.44 16.38
N GLU A 72 25.31 -0.84 16.56
CA GLU A 72 25.00 -1.55 17.79
C GLU A 72 25.62 -0.87 19.02
N SER A 73 26.85 -0.32 18.87
CA SER A 73 27.52 0.48 19.90
C SER A 73 26.70 1.67 20.39
N ASP A 74 25.97 2.34 19.51
CA ASP A 74 25.13 3.48 19.87
C ASP A 74 23.88 3.03 20.64
N PHE A 75 23.29 1.89 20.29
CA PHE A 75 22.22 1.29 21.08
C PHE A 75 22.69 0.89 22.48
N GLN A 76 23.86 0.20 22.57
CA GLN A 76 24.44 -0.22 23.84
C GLN A 76 24.79 0.98 24.74
N ARG A 77 25.40 2.02 24.17
CA ARG A 77 25.69 3.25 24.90
C ARG A 77 24.44 3.90 25.44
N ARG A 78 23.41 4.10 24.60
CA ARG A 78 22.14 4.72 25.01
C ARG A 78 21.35 3.84 25.97
N ALA A 79 21.40 2.51 25.81
CA ALA A 79 20.81 1.57 26.76
C ALA A 79 21.46 1.68 28.14
N SER A 80 22.78 1.83 28.18
CA SER A 80 23.52 2.03 29.44
C SER A 80 23.18 3.37 30.10
N GLU A 81 23.03 4.43 29.31
CA GLU A 81 22.62 5.75 29.78
C GLU A 81 21.16 5.79 30.26
N CYS A 82 20.31 4.90 29.74
CA CYS A 82 18.88 4.84 30.02
C CYS A 82 18.45 3.61 30.86
N ALA A 83 19.37 2.89 31.48
CA ALA A 83 19.13 1.62 32.19
C ALA A 83 17.97 1.65 33.20
N ILE A 84 17.64 2.82 33.74
CA ILE A 84 16.54 3.01 34.69
C ILE A 84 15.15 3.01 34.03
N ARG A 85 15.04 3.26 32.70
CA ARG A 85 13.77 3.30 31.99
C ARG A 85 13.37 1.93 31.40
N HIS A 86 14.34 1.04 31.13
CA HIS A 86 14.08 -0.24 30.46
C HIS A 86 13.28 -1.26 31.32
N ALA A 87 13.34 -1.17 32.63
CA ALA A 87 12.58 -2.09 33.50
C ALA A 87 11.05 -1.91 33.37
N ARG A 88 10.58 -0.73 32.93
CA ARG A 88 9.14 -0.45 32.77
C ARG A 88 8.59 -0.75 31.37
N MET A 89 9.44 -0.96 30.38
CA MET A 89 9.02 -1.27 28.99
C MET A 89 8.91 -2.78 28.70
N ARG A 90 9.19 -3.64 29.68
CA ARG A 90 9.04 -5.10 29.55
C ARG A 90 7.65 -5.64 29.90
N GLN A 91 6.61 -4.82 29.92
CA GLN A 91 5.27 -5.39 29.92
C GLN A 91 4.98 -5.94 28.51
N PRO A 92 4.63 -7.23 28.40
CA PRO A 92 4.42 -7.83 27.10
C PRO A 92 3.22 -7.18 26.41
N VAL A 93 3.40 -6.88 25.14
CA VAL A 93 2.36 -6.39 24.20
C VAL A 93 1.18 -7.38 24.08
N ALA A 94 1.26 -8.53 24.74
CA ALA A 94 0.21 -9.55 24.81
C ALA A 94 -1.12 -9.04 25.40
N GLU A 95 -1.13 -8.01 26.23
CA GLU A 95 -2.38 -7.52 26.84
C GLU A 95 -3.15 -6.51 25.95
N LEU A 96 -2.58 -6.03 24.84
CA LEU A 96 -3.28 -5.13 23.91
C LEU A 96 -4.05 -5.88 22.81
N SER A 97 -3.89 -7.20 22.73
CA SER A 97 -4.49 -8.01 21.64
C SER A 97 -5.87 -8.58 21.95
N GLU A 98 -6.39 -8.44 23.18
CA GLU A 98 -7.63 -9.14 23.55
C GLU A 98 -8.93 -8.34 23.39
N THR A 99 -8.91 -7.08 22.94
CA THR A 99 -10.13 -6.27 22.83
C THR A 99 -10.39 -5.60 21.48
N SER A 100 -9.60 -5.88 20.46
CA SER A 100 -9.90 -5.36 19.13
C SER A 100 -10.26 -6.49 18.18
N GLY A 101 -11.37 -6.29 17.47
CA GLY A 101 -11.85 -7.21 16.45
C GLY A 101 -10.71 -7.67 15.54
N ILE A 102 -10.47 -8.97 15.56
CA ILE A 102 -9.37 -9.64 14.90
C ILE A 102 -9.47 -9.33 13.41
N VAL A 103 -8.68 -8.39 12.92
CA VAL A 103 -8.36 -8.37 11.49
C VAL A 103 -7.64 -9.68 11.23
N ARG A 104 -8.25 -10.53 10.40
CA ARG A 104 -7.75 -11.90 10.17
C ARG A 104 -6.34 -11.81 9.59
N PRO A 105 -5.37 -12.62 10.04
CA PRO A 105 -3.98 -12.62 9.54
C PRO A 105 -3.87 -12.61 8.01
N GLU A 106 -4.84 -13.21 7.36
CA GLU A 106 -4.97 -13.36 5.91
C GLU A 106 -5.32 -12.06 5.16
N ALA A 107 -6.03 -11.12 5.79
CA ALA A 107 -6.30 -9.79 5.21
C ALA A 107 -4.99 -8.98 5.13
N HIS A 108 -4.13 -9.11 6.13
CA HIS A 108 -2.81 -8.47 6.13
C HIS A 108 -1.90 -8.95 5.01
N GLU A 109 -1.93 -10.25 4.73
CA GLU A 109 -1.16 -10.81 3.63
C GLU A 109 -1.58 -10.19 2.29
N ILE A 110 -2.88 -10.01 2.09
CA ILE A 110 -3.42 -9.36 0.88
C ILE A 110 -2.91 -7.91 0.77
N ILE A 111 -3.05 -7.14 1.85
CA ILE A 111 -2.62 -5.74 1.86
C ILE A 111 -1.10 -5.63 1.69
N HIS A 112 -0.34 -6.47 2.38
CA HIS A 112 1.11 -6.53 2.22
C HIS A 112 1.51 -6.83 0.77
N GLN A 113 0.85 -7.78 0.10
CA GLN A 113 1.14 -8.06 -1.31
C GLN A 113 0.85 -6.85 -2.21
N ILE A 114 -0.20 -6.06 -1.93
CA ILE A 114 -0.47 -4.81 -2.63
C ILE A 114 0.67 -3.82 -2.40
N GLU A 115 1.14 -3.68 -1.17
CA GLU A 115 2.23 -2.76 -0.81
C GLU A 115 3.58 -3.17 -1.43
N MET A 116 3.82 -4.47 -1.59
CA MET A 116 5.06 -5.00 -2.17
C MET A 116 5.01 -5.16 -3.70
N GLN A 117 3.85 -4.95 -4.33
CA GLN A 117 3.71 -5.09 -5.78
C GLN A 117 4.62 -4.10 -6.51
N GLU A 118 5.51 -4.59 -7.38
CA GLU A 118 6.29 -3.71 -8.24
C GLU A 118 5.41 -2.90 -9.19
N MET A 119 5.74 -1.62 -9.35
CA MET A 119 5.01 -0.70 -10.21
C MET A 119 5.93 -0.11 -11.28
N THR A 120 5.79 -0.60 -12.49
CA THR A 120 6.39 0.04 -13.68
C THR A 120 5.47 1.11 -14.26
N LEU A 121 4.16 0.88 -14.16
CA LEU A 121 3.05 1.76 -14.55
C LEU A 121 1.99 1.74 -13.45
N CYS A 122 1.14 2.75 -13.43
CA CYS A 122 0.10 2.87 -12.40
C CYS A 122 -1.04 1.84 -12.52
N TYR A 123 -1.12 1.09 -13.62
CA TYR A 123 -2.31 0.31 -14.00
C TYR A 123 -2.70 -0.78 -13.00
N ASN A 124 -1.73 -1.45 -12.34
CA ASN A 124 -2.03 -2.48 -11.36
C ASN A 124 -2.82 -1.89 -10.17
N MET A 125 -2.36 -0.76 -9.65
CA MET A 125 -3.01 -0.12 -8.52
C MET A 125 -4.34 0.52 -8.92
N LEU A 126 -4.42 1.10 -10.11
CA LEU A 126 -5.69 1.61 -10.63
C LEU A 126 -6.71 0.48 -10.78
N LEU A 127 -6.31 -0.68 -11.33
CA LEU A 127 -7.20 -1.84 -11.42
C LEU A 127 -7.71 -2.29 -10.05
N LEU A 128 -6.83 -2.44 -9.06
CA LEU A 128 -7.23 -2.88 -7.72
C LEU A 128 -8.17 -1.88 -7.05
N THR A 129 -7.93 -0.57 -7.23
CA THR A 129 -8.82 0.48 -6.73
C THR A 129 -10.20 0.38 -7.35
N GLU A 130 -10.28 0.30 -8.68
CA GLU A 130 -11.55 0.21 -9.41
C GLU A 130 -12.29 -1.11 -9.14
N MET A 131 -11.57 -2.21 -9.04
CA MET A 131 -12.15 -3.50 -8.64
C MET A 131 -12.74 -3.46 -7.24
N ALA A 132 -12.09 -2.79 -6.29
CA ALA A 132 -12.62 -2.64 -4.94
C ALA A 132 -13.89 -1.76 -4.91
N GLU A 133 -13.96 -0.76 -5.78
CA GLU A 133 -15.10 0.17 -5.83
C GLU A 133 -16.31 -0.42 -6.56
N LEU A 134 -16.10 -1.15 -7.65
CA LEU A 134 -17.11 -1.48 -8.65
C LEU A 134 -17.59 -2.93 -8.60
N ALA A 135 -16.94 -3.82 -7.82
CA ALA A 135 -17.30 -5.23 -7.80
C ALA A 135 -18.75 -5.45 -7.35
N ASP A 136 -19.46 -6.27 -8.12
CA ASP A 136 -20.82 -6.73 -7.79
C ASP A 136 -20.84 -7.74 -6.64
N SER A 137 -22.01 -8.28 -6.34
CA SER A 137 -22.20 -9.30 -5.30
C SER A 137 -21.41 -10.60 -5.52
N ASP A 138 -20.94 -10.85 -6.73
CA ASP A 138 -20.15 -12.03 -7.12
C ASP A 138 -18.65 -11.71 -7.23
N GLY A 139 -18.27 -10.46 -6.91
CA GLY A 139 -16.90 -9.97 -7.01
C GLY A 139 -16.43 -9.70 -8.44
N ARG A 140 -17.37 -9.46 -9.36
CA ARG A 140 -17.10 -9.22 -10.78
C ARG A 140 -17.26 -7.75 -11.14
N VAL A 141 -16.44 -7.32 -12.09
CA VAL A 141 -16.60 -6.03 -12.78
C VAL A 141 -16.54 -6.27 -14.28
N PRO A 142 -17.50 -5.79 -15.10
CA PRO A 142 -17.40 -5.85 -16.53
C PRO A 142 -16.13 -5.14 -17.02
N VAL A 143 -15.42 -5.73 -17.97
CA VAL A 143 -14.16 -5.13 -18.47
C VAL A 143 -14.42 -3.80 -19.18
N SER A 144 -15.57 -3.63 -19.82
CA SER A 144 -15.98 -2.35 -20.41
C SER A 144 -16.14 -1.24 -19.36
N THR A 145 -16.74 -1.55 -18.20
CA THR A 145 -16.84 -0.61 -17.10
C THR A 145 -15.47 -0.19 -16.57
N LEU A 146 -14.56 -1.15 -16.38
CA LEU A 146 -13.17 -0.84 -16.03
C LEU A 146 -12.50 0.04 -17.08
N ALA A 147 -12.71 -0.24 -18.37
CA ALA A 147 -12.17 0.55 -19.47
C ALA A 147 -12.68 2.00 -19.47
N GLU A 148 -13.96 2.21 -19.17
CA GLU A 148 -14.55 3.54 -19.00
C GLU A 148 -13.91 4.29 -17.82
N HIS A 149 -13.73 3.65 -16.69
CA HIS A 149 -13.09 4.22 -15.50
C HIS A 149 -11.61 4.56 -15.74
N PHE A 150 -10.85 3.66 -16.38
CA PHE A 150 -9.47 3.95 -16.76
C PHE A 150 -9.39 5.17 -17.68
N LYS A 151 -10.24 5.21 -18.72
CA LYS A 151 -10.31 6.35 -19.64
C LYS A 151 -10.65 7.65 -18.88
N ALA A 152 -11.65 7.61 -18.01
CA ALA A 152 -12.07 8.77 -17.22
C ALA A 152 -10.95 9.25 -16.29
N PHE A 153 -10.22 8.34 -15.64
CA PHE A 153 -9.09 8.67 -14.78
C PHE A 153 -8.01 9.46 -15.54
N PHE A 154 -7.55 8.96 -16.70
CA PHE A 154 -6.51 9.63 -17.48
C PHE A 154 -7.02 10.93 -18.13
N ALA A 155 -8.28 10.95 -18.60
CA ALA A 155 -8.88 12.17 -19.13
C ALA A 155 -8.99 13.26 -18.05
N ARG A 156 -9.32 12.89 -16.81
CA ARG A 156 -9.35 13.81 -15.67
C ARG A 156 -7.99 14.42 -15.39
N ARG A 157 -6.93 13.60 -15.39
CA ARG A 157 -5.56 14.10 -15.20
C ARG A 157 -5.18 15.16 -16.24
N VAL A 158 -5.53 14.92 -17.52
CA VAL A 158 -5.29 15.90 -18.60
C VAL A 158 -6.07 17.19 -18.36
N LEU A 159 -7.34 17.10 -17.98
CA LEU A 159 -8.17 18.27 -17.65
C LEU A 159 -7.60 19.08 -16.48
N ASP A 160 -7.00 18.40 -15.51
CA ASP A 160 -6.35 19.04 -14.35
C ASP A 160 -4.92 19.55 -14.69
N GLY A 161 -4.51 19.51 -15.97
CA GLY A 161 -3.20 19.98 -16.45
C GLY A 161 -2.03 19.07 -16.04
N LYS A 162 -2.32 17.83 -15.63
CA LYS A 162 -1.33 16.86 -15.18
C LYS A 162 -0.90 15.92 -16.31
N VAL A 163 0.33 15.42 -16.22
CA VAL A 163 0.81 14.38 -17.14
C VAL A 163 0.08 13.06 -16.85
N GLU A 164 -0.33 12.35 -17.88
CA GLU A 164 -1.16 11.12 -17.78
C GLU A 164 -0.43 9.99 -17.04
N GLU A 165 0.85 9.75 -17.38
CA GLU A 165 1.67 8.65 -16.89
C GLU A 165 3.15 9.02 -16.99
N ASN A 166 4.06 8.19 -16.48
CA ASN A 166 5.50 8.38 -16.58
C ASN A 166 5.92 8.56 -18.06
N PRO A 167 6.40 9.75 -18.46
CA PRO A 167 6.69 10.06 -19.86
C PRO A 167 7.87 9.26 -20.42
N ASN A 168 8.69 8.65 -19.58
CA ASN A 168 9.75 7.73 -19.99
C ASN A 168 9.22 6.35 -20.38
N ARG A 169 7.96 6.05 -20.08
CA ARG A 169 7.31 4.75 -20.32
C ARG A 169 6.15 4.83 -21.31
N VAL A 170 5.40 5.93 -21.28
CA VAL A 170 4.22 6.11 -22.11
C VAL A 170 4.28 7.48 -22.79
N LYS A 171 4.01 7.53 -24.08
CA LYS A 171 3.98 8.78 -24.84
C LYS A 171 2.86 9.69 -24.30
N ILE A 172 3.20 10.95 -24.03
CA ILE A 172 2.25 11.96 -23.56
C ILE A 172 1.09 12.12 -24.55
N GLY A 173 -0.13 12.24 -24.05
CA GLY A 173 -1.36 12.39 -24.83
C GLY A 173 -1.90 11.08 -25.43
N LEU A 174 -1.26 9.93 -25.12
CA LEU A 174 -1.69 8.64 -25.67
C LEU A 174 -2.86 8.03 -24.89
N LEU A 175 -2.90 8.19 -23.58
CA LEU A 175 -3.82 7.43 -22.73
C LEU A 175 -5.24 7.99 -22.77
N ALA A 176 -5.41 9.30 -22.61
CA ALA A 176 -6.71 9.96 -22.65
C ALA A 176 -7.41 9.79 -24.02
N GLY A 177 -6.63 9.66 -25.10
CA GLY A 177 -7.14 9.47 -26.46
C GLY A 177 -7.58 8.05 -26.81
N ARG A 178 -7.30 7.04 -25.95
CA ARG A 178 -7.66 5.64 -26.23
C ARG A 178 -9.16 5.42 -26.26
N SER A 179 -9.60 4.56 -27.18
CA SER A 179 -10.96 4.05 -27.24
C SER A 179 -11.22 3.06 -26.08
N ILE A 180 -12.48 2.76 -25.80
CA ILE A 180 -12.86 1.76 -24.79
C ILE A 180 -12.26 0.39 -25.16
N SER A 181 -12.36 -0.05 -26.40
CA SER A 181 -11.80 -1.33 -26.84
C SER A 181 -10.28 -1.44 -26.70
N GLU A 182 -9.55 -0.33 -26.90
CA GLU A 182 -8.11 -0.29 -26.64
C GLU A 182 -7.81 -0.39 -25.14
N TRP A 183 -8.63 0.24 -24.28
CA TRP A 183 -8.49 0.11 -22.85
C TRP A 183 -8.81 -1.30 -22.35
N GLU A 184 -9.87 -1.94 -22.86
CA GLU A 184 -10.19 -3.35 -22.53
C GLU A 184 -9.00 -4.26 -22.82
N ARG A 185 -8.36 -4.10 -23.99
CA ARG A 185 -7.16 -4.83 -24.35
C ARG A 185 -6.00 -4.54 -23.40
N VAL A 186 -5.71 -3.27 -23.13
CA VAL A 186 -4.61 -2.86 -22.23
C VAL A 186 -4.81 -3.40 -20.82
N ILE A 187 -6.03 -3.37 -20.29
CA ILE A 187 -6.36 -3.89 -18.95
C ILE A 187 -6.03 -5.39 -18.88
N ARG A 188 -6.41 -6.17 -19.90
CA ARG A 188 -6.12 -7.61 -19.93
C ARG A 188 -4.64 -7.93 -20.11
N GLU A 189 -3.99 -7.26 -21.07
CA GLU A 189 -2.59 -7.52 -21.43
C GLU A 189 -1.58 -7.06 -20.39
N GLN A 190 -1.97 -6.10 -19.54
CA GLN A 190 -1.06 -5.51 -18.55
C GLN A 190 -1.53 -5.78 -17.11
N PRO A 191 -2.38 -4.97 -16.47
CA PRO A 191 -2.63 -5.19 -15.03
C PRO A 191 -3.23 -6.55 -14.72
N VAL A 192 -4.17 -7.06 -15.52
CA VAL A 192 -4.78 -8.37 -15.28
C VAL A 192 -3.73 -9.47 -15.36
N ARG A 193 -2.89 -9.47 -16.37
CA ARG A 193 -1.83 -10.47 -16.55
C ARG A 193 -0.88 -10.54 -15.35
N TYR A 194 -0.56 -9.40 -14.72
CA TYR A 194 0.35 -9.35 -13.56
C TYR A 194 -0.36 -9.65 -12.23
N LEU A 195 -1.67 -9.50 -12.18
CA LEU A 195 -2.48 -9.71 -10.97
C LEU A 195 -3.26 -11.02 -10.98
N THR A 196 -3.26 -11.75 -12.12
CA THR A 196 -3.91 -13.05 -12.24
C THR A 196 -3.36 -14.04 -11.20
N GLU A 197 -4.23 -14.92 -10.70
CA GLU A 197 -4.00 -15.89 -9.64
C GLU A 197 -3.78 -15.26 -8.25
N SER A 198 -3.11 -14.12 -8.17
CA SER A 198 -2.86 -13.44 -6.90
C SER A 198 -4.04 -12.61 -6.44
N PHE A 199 -4.64 -11.82 -7.32
CA PHE A 199 -5.72 -10.89 -6.97
C PHE A 199 -6.98 -11.09 -7.78
N VAL A 200 -6.86 -11.32 -9.08
CA VAL A 200 -7.99 -11.35 -10.01
C VAL A 200 -7.98 -12.58 -10.91
N VAL A 201 -9.13 -12.88 -11.48
CA VAL A 201 -9.33 -13.89 -12.51
C VAL A 201 -9.91 -13.21 -13.74
N ASP A 202 -9.31 -13.46 -14.90
CA ASP A 202 -9.82 -12.98 -16.20
C ASP A 202 -10.93 -13.90 -16.70
N GLU A 203 -12.10 -13.34 -16.92
CA GLU A 203 -13.26 -14.01 -17.51
C GLU A 203 -13.60 -13.37 -18.87
N ILE A 204 -14.45 -13.99 -19.68
CA ILE A 204 -14.72 -13.56 -21.06
C ILE A 204 -15.10 -12.06 -21.15
N ASN A 205 -16.04 -11.62 -20.31
CA ASN A 205 -16.57 -10.24 -20.32
C ASN A 205 -16.34 -9.47 -19.03
N SER A 206 -15.67 -10.06 -18.05
CA SER A 206 -15.47 -9.48 -16.70
C SER A 206 -14.12 -9.84 -16.12
N ILE A 207 -13.73 -9.07 -15.13
CA ILE A 207 -12.64 -9.39 -14.22
C ILE A 207 -13.27 -9.68 -12.87
N ARG A 208 -12.86 -10.76 -12.21
CA ARG A 208 -13.38 -11.17 -10.91
C ARG A 208 -12.27 -11.22 -9.88
N TRP A 209 -12.57 -10.93 -8.63
CA TRP A 209 -11.66 -11.19 -7.52
C TRP A 209 -11.32 -12.69 -7.43
N ALA A 210 -10.06 -13.01 -7.20
CA ALA A 210 -9.63 -14.38 -6.97
C ALA A 210 -10.36 -14.97 -5.74
N ALA A 211 -10.69 -16.27 -5.79
CA ALA A 211 -11.47 -16.92 -4.75
C ALA A 211 -10.85 -16.76 -3.35
N ARG A 212 -9.53 -16.75 -3.24
CA ARG A 212 -8.82 -16.55 -1.96
C ARG A 212 -9.10 -15.19 -1.32
N ILE A 213 -9.38 -14.15 -2.14
CA ILE A 213 -9.74 -12.80 -1.68
C ILE A 213 -11.25 -12.75 -1.45
N TRP A 214 -12.04 -13.21 -2.42
CA TRP A 214 -13.48 -13.12 -2.38
C TRP A 214 -14.09 -13.92 -1.22
N SER A 215 -13.53 -15.08 -0.87
CA SER A 215 -13.96 -15.86 0.30
C SER A 215 -13.82 -15.14 1.65
N LYS A 216 -13.04 -14.07 1.68
CA LYS A 216 -12.74 -13.26 2.87
C LYS A 216 -13.35 -11.86 2.76
N TRP A 217 -14.12 -11.60 1.69
CA TRP A 217 -14.63 -10.29 1.37
C TRP A 217 -15.48 -9.71 2.50
N SER A 218 -15.18 -8.52 2.86
CA SER A 218 -15.92 -7.71 3.81
C SER A 218 -15.78 -6.25 3.41
N GLU A 219 -16.67 -5.40 3.88
CA GLU A 219 -16.58 -3.96 3.65
C GLU A 219 -15.23 -3.40 4.16
N GLU A 220 -14.77 -3.90 5.31
CA GLU A 220 -13.49 -3.51 5.87
C GLU A 220 -12.30 -3.92 4.97
N LEU A 221 -12.27 -5.16 4.48
CA LEU A 221 -11.22 -5.62 3.55
C LEU A 221 -11.27 -4.82 2.24
N ARG A 222 -12.46 -4.56 1.71
CA ARG A 222 -12.68 -3.73 0.53
C ARG A 222 -12.01 -2.37 0.69
N GLU A 223 -12.32 -1.68 1.79
CA GLU A 223 -11.78 -0.34 2.06
C GLU A 223 -10.26 -0.37 2.28
N GLN A 224 -9.73 -1.40 2.94
CA GLN A 224 -8.29 -1.56 3.11
C GLN A 224 -7.57 -1.76 1.77
N ILE A 225 -8.10 -2.62 0.88
CA ILE A 225 -7.55 -2.83 -0.47
C ILE A 225 -7.58 -1.51 -1.25
N ARG A 226 -8.73 -0.84 -1.26
CA ARG A 226 -8.91 0.43 -1.96
C ARG A 226 -7.93 1.49 -1.48
N SER A 227 -7.82 1.65 -0.17
CA SER A 227 -6.91 2.64 0.44
C SER A 227 -5.44 2.31 0.15
N ALA A 228 -5.01 1.05 0.30
CA ALA A 228 -3.64 0.66 0.04
C ALA A 228 -3.25 0.85 -1.44
N ALA A 229 -4.13 0.45 -2.37
CA ALA A 229 -3.90 0.63 -3.79
C ALA A 229 -3.88 2.11 -4.19
N TRP A 230 -4.79 2.92 -3.64
CA TRP A 230 -4.84 4.36 -3.88
C TRP A 230 -3.60 5.08 -3.33
N ASP A 231 -3.17 4.79 -2.12
CA ASP A 231 -1.99 5.38 -1.50
C ASP A 231 -0.73 5.07 -2.34
N ARG A 232 -0.63 3.86 -2.89
CA ARG A 232 0.45 3.51 -3.80
C ARG A 232 0.36 4.24 -5.14
N LEU A 233 -0.84 4.40 -5.68
CA LEU A 233 -1.08 5.16 -6.90
C LEU A 233 -0.63 6.62 -6.74
N VAL A 234 -1.02 7.26 -5.63
CA VAL A 234 -0.61 8.64 -5.30
C VAL A 234 0.91 8.75 -5.17
N ARG A 235 1.54 7.84 -4.43
CA ARG A 235 3.02 7.82 -4.26
C ARG A 235 3.73 7.62 -5.60
N TYR A 236 3.24 6.72 -6.45
CA TYR A 236 3.79 6.47 -7.78
C TYR A 236 3.77 7.76 -8.64
N PHE A 237 2.64 8.44 -8.71
CA PHE A 237 2.55 9.68 -9.48
C PHE A 237 3.45 10.77 -8.94
N ASN A 238 3.49 10.96 -7.63
CA ASN A 238 4.34 11.97 -7.00
C ASN A 238 5.83 11.72 -7.22
N LYS A 239 6.25 10.46 -7.35
CA LYS A 239 7.65 10.08 -7.57
C LYS A 239 8.04 10.06 -9.04
N HIS A 240 7.19 9.57 -9.92
CA HIS A 240 7.57 9.17 -11.28
C HIS A 240 6.95 10.02 -12.38
N VAL A 241 5.98 10.87 -12.05
CA VAL A 241 5.23 11.64 -13.06
C VAL A 241 5.34 13.14 -12.77
N PRO A 242 5.79 13.94 -13.73
CA PRO A 242 5.86 15.40 -13.57
C PRO A 242 4.49 15.98 -13.18
N GLY A 243 4.46 16.86 -12.18
CA GLY A 243 3.25 17.46 -11.65
C GLY A 243 2.53 16.60 -10.60
N GLY A 244 3.00 15.38 -10.32
CA GLY A 244 2.49 14.52 -9.27
C GLY A 244 1.05 14.05 -9.46
N PHE A 245 0.39 13.78 -8.32
CA PHE A 245 -1.02 13.34 -8.26
C PHE A 245 -1.99 14.53 -8.17
#